data_fc9cd5b13e54830cc94428fbf4583227
#
_entry.id   fc9cd5b13e54830cc94428fbf4583227
#
_cell.length_a   1.000
_cell.length_b   1.000
_cell.length_c   1.000
_cell.angle_alpha   90.00
_cell.angle_beta   90.00
_cell.angle_gamma   90.00
#
_symmetry.space_group_name_H-M   'P 1'
#
loop_
_entity.id
_entity.type
_entity.pdbx_description
1 polymer ?
#
loop_
_entity_poly.entity_id
_entity_poly.type
_entity_poly.pdbx_seq_one_letter_code
_entity_poly.pdbx_strand_id
1 'polypeptide(L)'
;IWTLSEPYGSRDWWPCKNGLDDKADSIDIFITHPSQYKAASNGLLQSEISLNGGLQTRTHWKHRYPIATYLICFAITNYQVLNHTIVLSAGNLPMVTHCYPESQAMFDAGVPFVQQSMLFFENRFGPYPFHQEKYGHVQFGWGGGMEHQTSTFLVNTNEALVAHELAHQWFGDKVTCGTWEDIWLNEGFATYLARIYMEERNPAAALFNRQQVLDDICSLADGSVKVNDTSNLGRIFNGRLSYNKGSYLAGMLRYLLGDSAFYRGIKRYLNDTTVSYKYARTADLKRNLEAESGKDLARFFEQWYYGEGYPQYRLEWNAVGSTTVKLSLSQQTSHSSVSFFNMPVPILLKKGNQQKTVYADFNNNGETMLVQLGFIPDSVWIDPEKLLISKNNQVEKIQDTYTGGPSVSVYPNPINSNVSIYMQGLHSNRARIVLYNPKGQRLFQQQVALINGTELFYPDFSRLPKGTYSLVITSGSFHKSQQLIKQ
;
A
#
# COMPACT_ATOMS: atom_id res chain seq x y z
N ILE A 1 -38.16 6.58 3.22
CA ILE A 1 -37.61 5.70 4.29
C ILE A 1 -36.47 4.92 3.69
N TRP A 2 -35.38 4.76 4.44
CA TRP A 2 -34.25 3.94 4.10
C TRP A 2 -33.58 3.43 5.39
N THR A 3 -32.82 2.34 5.29
CA THR A 3 -32.06 1.76 6.40
C THR A 3 -30.59 2.09 6.27
N LEU A 4 -29.91 2.25 7.43
CA LEU A 4 -28.47 2.34 7.58
C LEU A 4 -28.13 1.65 8.90
N SER A 5 -27.49 0.49 8.82
CA SER A 5 -27.34 -0.42 9.96
C SER A 5 -25.93 -0.56 10.51
N GLU A 6 -24.96 0.01 9.84
CA GLU A 6 -23.55 -0.05 10.26
C GLU A 6 -23.29 0.90 11.44
N PRO A 7 -22.61 0.46 12.50
CA PRO A 7 -22.14 -0.90 12.76
C PRO A 7 -23.16 -1.74 13.55
N TYR A 8 -24.09 -1.12 14.30
CA TYR A 8 -24.94 -1.82 15.28
C TYR A 8 -26.44 -1.61 15.10
N GLY A 9 -26.85 -0.88 14.05
CA GLY A 9 -28.23 -0.45 13.81
C GLY A 9 -29.16 -1.53 13.24
N SER A 10 -28.67 -2.73 12.91
CA SER A 10 -29.55 -3.79 12.36
C SER A 10 -30.70 -4.14 13.31
N ARG A 11 -30.46 -4.15 14.61
CA ARG A 11 -31.48 -4.45 15.65
C ARG A 11 -32.55 -3.38 15.79
N ASP A 12 -32.35 -2.20 15.24
CA ASP A 12 -33.31 -1.09 15.37
C ASP A 12 -34.56 -1.32 14.51
N TRP A 13 -34.47 -2.21 13.51
CA TRP A 13 -35.58 -2.46 12.61
C TRP A 13 -35.91 -3.94 12.36
N TRP A 14 -35.03 -4.88 12.74
CA TRP A 14 -35.32 -6.30 12.65
C TRP A 14 -34.57 -7.12 13.72
N PRO A 15 -35.13 -8.26 14.21
CA PRO A 15 -34.46 -9.08 15.22
C PRO A 15 -33.32 -9.88 14.56
N CYS A 16 -32.06 -9.57 14.96
CA CYS A 16 -30.87 -10.23 14.44
C CYS A 16 -29.71 -10.16 15.45
N LYS A 17 -28.60 -10.83 15.15
CA LYS A 17 -27.32 -10.62 15.79
C LYS A 17 -26.63 -9.41 15.14
N ASN A 18 -25.88 -8.63 15.94
CA ASN A 18 -24.98 -7.57 15.43
C ASN A 18 -23.54 -8.06 15.25
N GLY A 19 -23.27 -9.36 15.38
CA GLY A 19 -21.93 -9.92 15.16
C GLY A 19 -21.59 -9.98 13.67
N LEU A 20 -20.33 -9.68 13.33
CA LEU A 20 -19.81 -9.78 11.95
C LEU A 20 -19.41 -11.20 11.57
N ASP A 21 -19.31 -12.08 12.56
CA ASP A 21 -18.87 -13.47 12.45
C ASP A 21 -20.00 -14.47 12.16
N ASP A 22 -21.18 -13.97 11.79
CA ASP A 22 -22.37 -14.78 11.54
C ASP A 22 -23.16 -14.21 10.34
N LYS A 23 -22.83 -14.67 9.13
CA LYS A 23 -23.55 -14.31 7.91
C LYS A 23 -24.78 -15.21 7.73
N ALA A 24 -25.89 -14.64 7.27
CA ALA A 24 -27.02 -15.43 6.75
C ALA A 24 -26.64 -15.98 5.36
N ASP A 25 -26.88 -17.28 5.11
CA ASP A 25 -26.54 -17.92 3.84
C ASP A 25 -27.30 -17.32 2.65
N SER A 26 -28.53 -16.88 2.89
CA SER A 26 -29.39 -16.19 1.93
C SER A 26 -30.51 -15.47 2.66
N ILE A 27 -31.13 -14.47 2.02
CA ILE A 27 -32.24 -13.71 2.58
C ILE A 27 -33.39 -13.58 1.58
N ASP A 28 -34.61 -13.58 2.11
CA ASP A 28 -35.83 -13.17 1.42
C ASP A 28 -36.40 -11.96 2.14
N ILE A 29 -36.60 -10.85 1.40
CA ILE A 29 -37.13 -9.61 1.95
C ILE A 29 -38.46 -9.28 1.26
N PHE A 30 -39.52 -9.22 2.06
CA PHE A 30 -40.85 -8.85 1.62
C PHE A 30 -41.20 -7.45 2.12
N ILE A 31 -41.42 -6.50 1.21
CA ILE A 31 -41.71 -5.12 1.54
C ILE A 31 -43.10 -4.77 1.03
N THR A 32 -44.03 -4.46 1.94
CA THR A 32 -45.36 -3.93 1.58
C THR A 32 -45.35 -2.41 1.73
N HIS A 33 -45.64 -1.73 0.65
CA HIS A 33 -45.56 -0.26 0.57
C HIS A 33 -46.69 0.33 -0.26
N PRO A 34 -47.03 1.63 -0.16
CA PRO A 34 -47.98 2.29 -1.04
C PRO A 34 -47.55 2.14 -2.51
N SER A 35 -48.51 1.80 -3.39
CA SER A 35 -48.20 1.49 -4.80
C SER A 35 -47.61 2.66 -5.61
N GLN A 36 -47.75 3.88 -5.13
CA GLN A 36 -47.13 5.06 -5.73
C GLN A 36 -45.62 5.14 -5.55
N TYR A 37 -45.03 4.33 -4.64
CA TYR A 37 -43.61 4.28 -4.37
C TYR A 37 -42.97 3.05 -4.98
N LYS A 38 -41.61 3.05 -5.04
CA LYS A 38 -40.80 1.89 -5.38
C LYS A 38 -39.96 1.50 -4.18
N ALA A 39 -39.78 0.20 -4.02
CA ALA A 39 -38.90 -0.36 -2.99
C ALA A 39 -37.64 -0.94 -3.61
N ALA A 40 -36.49 -0.70 -2.99
CA ALA A 40 -35.20 -1.27 -3.35
C ALA A 40 -34.65 -2.09 -2.20
N SER A 41 -33.91 -3.18 -2.52
CA SER A 41 -33.25 -4.03 -1.53
C SER A 41 -32.09 -4.83 -2.16
N ASN A 42 -31.42 -5.66 -1.35
CA ASN A 42 -30.35 -6.57 -1.79
C ASN A 42 -30.88 -7.65 -2.76
N GLY A 43 -30.01 -8.14 -3.65
CA GLY A 43 -30.29 -9.24 -4.55
C GLY A 43 -31.24 -8.89 -5.70
N LEU A 44 -32.01 -9.86 -6.16
CA LEU A 44 -32.89 -9.75 -7.32
C LEU A 44 -34.34 -9.61 -6.92
N LEU A 45 -35.08 -8.71 -7.58
CA LEU A 45 -36.53 -8.61 -7.47
C LEU A 45 -37.17 -9.88 -8.07
N GLN A 46 -37.94 -10.61 -7.26
CA GLN A 46 -38.62 -11.83 -7.67
C GLN A 46 -40.07 -11.58 -8.11
N SER A 47 -40.78 -10.69 -7.40
CA SER A 47 -42.18 -10.38 -7.71
C SER A 47 -42.60 -9.02 -7.15
N GLU A 48 -43.59 -8.42 -7.82
CA GLU A 48 -44.38 -7.29 -7.33
C GLU A 48 -45.87 -7.71 -7.38
N ILE A 49 -46.51 -7.74 -6.23
CA ILE A 49 -47.90 -8.18 -6.10
C ILE A 49 -48.74 -6.99 -5.62
N SER A 50 -49.77 -6.67 -6.40
CA SER A 50 -50.75 -5.65 -6.02
C SER A 50 -51.67 -6.16 -4.90
N LEU A 51 -51.85 -5.35 -3.87
CA LEU A 51 -52.70 -5.63 -2.72
C LEU A 51 -53.74 -4.52 -2.51
N ASN A 52 -54.76 -4.81 -1.73
CA ASN A 52 -55.78 -3.85 -1.31
C ASN A 52 -56.39 -3.03 -2.46
N GLY A 53 -56.76 -3.73 -3.57
CA GLY A 53 -57.34 -3.04 -4.73
C GLY A 53 -56.42 -2.10 -5.48
N GLY A 54 -55.09 -2.29 -5.37
CA GLY A 54 -54.09 -1.47 -6.03
C GLY A 54 -53.49 -0.36 -5.16
N LEU A 55 -53.94 -0.22 -3.92
CA LEU A 55 -53.40 0.81 -3.00
C LEU A 55 -52.03 0.48 -2.44
N GLN A 56 -51.70 -0.81 -2.38
CA GLN A 56 -50.42 -1.30 -1.88
C GLN A 56 -49.79 -2.27 -2.86
N THR A 57 -48.45 -2.32 -2.84
CA THR A 57 -47.63 -3.29 -3.55
C THR A 57 -46.76 -4.02 -2.55
N ARG A 58 -46.70 -5.36 -2.68
CA ARG A 58 -45.72 -6.17 -1.96
C ARG A 58 -44.63 -6.60 -2.93
N THR A 59 -43.43 -6.14 -2.72
CA THR A 59 -42.22 -6.60 -3.43
C THR A 59 -41.56 -7.72 -2.68
N HIS A 60 -41.04 -8.71 -3.42
CA HIS A 60 -40.22 -9.79 -2.90
C HIS A 60 -38.81 -9.70 -3.52
N TRP A 61 -37.79 -9.50 -2.70
CA TRP A 61 -36.39 -9.50 -3.05
C TRP A 61 -35.74 -10.78 -2.53
N LYS A 62 -34.84 -11.39 -3.32
CA LYS A 62 -34.08 -12.60 -2.96
C LYS A 62 -32.60 -12.33 -3.19
N HIS A 63 -31.82 -12.52 -2.15
CA HIS A 63 -30.36 -12.52 -2.23
C HIS A 63 -29.82 -13.90 -1.83
N ARG A 64 -28.94 -14.48 -2.67
CA ARG A 64 -28.52 -15.88 -2.59
C ARG A 64 -27.09 -16.09 -2.13
N TYR A 65 -26.39 -15.03 -1.80
CA TYR A 65 -25.03 -15.09 -1.27
C TYR A 65 -25.02 -14.84 0.23
N PRO A 66 -24.00 -15.37 0.95
CA PRO A 66 -23.83 -15.05 2.37
C PRO A 66 -23.71 -13.53 2.60
N ILE A 67 -24.45 -13.03 3.59
CA ILE A 67 -24.54 -11.59 3.86
C ILE A 67 -24.47 -11.31 5.36
N ALA A 68 -23.65 -10.33 5.75
CA ALA A 68 -23.64 -9.82 7.12
C ALA A 68 -24.89 -8.97 7.40
N THR A 69 -25.36 -8.99 8.64
CA THR A 69 -26.63 -8.35 9.02
C THR A 69 -26.65 -6.85 8.78
N TYR A 70 -25.52 -6.16 8.94
CA TYR A 70 -25.42 -4.72 8.73
C TYR A 70 -25.54 -4.31 7.24
N LEU A 71 -25.30 -5.24 6.31
CA LEU A 71 -25.38 -5.03 4.86
C LEU A 71 -26.79 -5.25 4.30
N ILE A 72 -27.71 -5.77 5.11
CA ILE A 72 -29.11 -5.95 4.70
C ILE A 72 -29.80 -4.59 4.72
N CYS A 73 -30.46 -4.27 3.62
CA CYS A 73 -31.05 -2.95 3.45
C CYS A 73 -32.40 -2.96 2.76
N PHE A 74 -33.18 -1.92 2.96
CA PHE A 74 -34.26 -1.53 2.08
C PHE A 74 -34.41 -0.01 2.02
N ALA A 75 -34.99 0.47 0.93
CA ALA A 75 -35.39 1.86 0.79
C ALA A 75 -36.73 1.95 0.03
N ILE A 76 -37.57 2.91 0.39
CA ILE A 76 -38.88 3.12 -0.21
C ILE A 76 -39.11 4.63 -0.39
N THR A 77 -39.31 5.06 -1.64
CA THR A 77 -39.77 6.41 -1.99
C THR A 77 -40.28 6.43 -3.45
N ASN A 78 -40.51 7.64 -3.98
CA ASN A 78 -40.90 7.86 -5.38
C ASN A 78 -39.72 7.69 -6.37
N TYR A 79 -38.97 6.60 -6.23
CA TYR A 79 -37.82 6.34 -7.10
C TYR A 79 -38.19 6.23 -8.58
N GLN A 80 -37.29 6.78 -9.45
CA GLN A 80 -37.13 6.31 -10.81
C GLN A 80 -36.22 5.09 -10.80
N VAL A 81 -36.56 4.08 -11.61
CA VAL A 81 -35.77 2.84 -11.74
C VAL A 81 -35.09 2.82 -13.10
N LEU A 82 -33.76 2.86 -13.08
CA LEU A 82 -32.93 2.84 -14.28
C LEU A 82 -32.27 1.47 -14.42
N ASN A 83 -32.35 0.89 -15.61
CA ASN A 83 -31.77 -0.40 -15.90
C ASN A 83 -30.64 -0.24 -16.91
N HIS A 84 -29.44 -0.68 -16.50
CA HIS A 84 -28.24 -0.67 -17.33
C HIS A 84 -27.61 -2.06 -17.36
N THR A 85 -26.62 -2.22 -18.21
CA THR A 85 -25.82 -3.43 -18.30
C THR A 85 -24.35 -3.04 -18.18
N ILE A 86 -23.64 -3.63 -17.23
CA ILE A 86 -22.19 -3.52 -17.09
C ILE A 86 -21.56 -4.69 -17.86
N VAL A 87 -20.69 -4.36 -18.81
CA VAL A 87 -20.00 -5.37 -19.63
C VAL A 87 -18.71 -5.78 -18.92
N LEU A 88 -18.66 -7.03 -18.46
CA LEU A 88 -17.52 -7.61 -17.74
C LEU A 88 -16.81 -8.66 -18.58
N SER A 89 -15.62 -9.07 -18.16
CA SER A 89 -14.86 -10.14 -18.81
C SER A 89 -15.57 -11.49 -18.79
N ALA A 90 -16.37 -11.76 -17.76
CA ALA A 90 -17.13 -12.99 -17.58
C ALA A 90 -18.57 -12.94 -18.17
N GLY A 91 -18.98 -11.82 -18.77
CA GLY A 91 -20.33 -11.62 -19.33
C GLY A 91 -20.99 -10.34 -18.84
N ASN A 92 -22.26 -10.20 -19.18
CA ASN A 92 -23.04 -9.01 -18.85
C ASN A 92 -23.61 -9.10 -17.43
N LEU A 93 -23.42 -8.05 -16.64
CA LEU A 93 -23.99 -7.90 -15.29
C LEU A 93 -25.13 -6.88 -15.33
N PRO A 94 -26.36 -7.23 -14.89
CA PRO A 94 -27.42 -6.25 -14.71
C PRO A 94 -27.04 -5.21 -13.67
N MET A 95 -27.31 -3.93 -13.98
CA MET A 95 -27.19 -2.83 -13.03
C MET A 95 -28.56 -2.13 -12.88
N VAL A 96 -29.08 -2.09 -11.65
CA VAL A 96 -30.37 -1.49 -11.35
C VAL A 96 -30.16 -0.32 -10.39
N THR A 97 -30.53 0.89 -10.83
CA THR A 97 -30.42 2.09 -10.03
C THR A 97 -31.78 2.60 -9.62
N HIS A 98 -31.96 2.89 -8.34
CA HIS A 98 -33.11 3.57 -7.77
C HIS A 98 -32.70 4.97 -7.36
N CYS A 99 -33.10 6.00 -8.10
CA CYS A 99 -32.74 7.39 -7.81
C CYS A 99 -33.99 8.28 -7.69
N TYR A 100 -33.83 9.44 -7.07
CA TYR A 100 -34.90 10.43 -7.06
C TYR A 100 -35.16 10.97 -8.48
N PRO A 101 -36.41 11.35 -8.83
CA PRO A 101 -36.74 11.82 -10.19
C PRO A 101 -35.81 12.91 -10.71
N GLU A 102 -35.47 13.88 -9.84
CA GLU A 102 -34.59 15.02 -10.15
C GLU A 102 -33.11 14.62 -10.34
N SER A 103 -32.71 13.43 -9.89
CA SER A 103 -31.32 12.95 -9.92
C SER A 103 -31.04 11.97 -11.06
N GLN A 104 -32.02 11.65 -11.90
CA GLN A 104 -31.88 10.64 -12.97
C GLN A 104 -30.67 10.92 -13.86
N ALA A 105 -30.53 12.13 -14.37
CA ALA A 105 -29.43 12.46 -15.27
C ALA A 105 -28.03 12.30 -14.62
N MET A 106 -27.94 12.57 -13.31
CA MET A 106 -26.69 12.39 -12.56
C MET A 106 -26.34 10.90 -12.43
N PHE A 107 -27.30 10.03 -12.11
CA PHE A 107 -27.06 8.60 -11.98
C PHE A 107 -26.79 7.93 -13.33
N ASP A 108 -27.46 8.35 -14.41
CA ASP A 108 -27.15 7.90 -15.78
C ASP A 108 -25.71 8.28 -16.18
N ALA A 109 -25.28 9.49 -15.89
CA ALA A 109 -23.93 9.96 -16.15
C ALA A 109 -22.85 9.23 -15.31
N GLY A 110 -23.22 8.65 -14.18
CA GLY A 110 -22.33 7.88 -13.31
C GLY A 110 -22.05 6.43 -13.77
N VAL A 111 -22.86 5.88 -14.66
CA VAL A 111 -22.72 4.47 -15.11
C VAL A 111 -21.33 4.15 -15.68
N PRO A 112 -20.69 5.02 -16.51
CA PRO A 112 -19.34 4.78 -16.99
C PRO A 112 -18.29 4.66 -15.86
N PHE A 113 -18.46 5.34 -14.73
CA PHE A 113 -17.56 5.22 -13.59
C PHE A 113 -17.64 3.83 -12.96
N VAL A 114 -18.86 3.28 -12.83
CA VAL A 114 -19.06 1.89 -12.37
C VAL A 114 -18.40 0.92 -13.32
N GLN A 115 -18.63 1.05 -14.64
CA GLN A 115 -18.04 0.18 -15.66
C GLN A 115 -16.51 0.16 -15.59
N GLN A 116 -15.88 1.34 -15.51
CA GLN A 116 -14.44 1.48 -15.51
C GLN A 116 -13.79 0.98 -14.21
N SER A 117 -14.36 1.37 -13.06
CA SER A 117 -13.84 0.92 -11.77
C SER A 117 -14.04 -0.58 -11.55
N MET A 118 -15.15 -1.16 -11.97
CA MET A 118 -15.40 -2.59 -11.86
C MET A 118 -14.41 -3.40 -12.70
N LEU A 119 -14.14 -3.02 -13.96
CA LEU A 119 -13.14 -3.66 -14.79
C LEU A 119 -11.72 -3.52 -14.22
N PHE A 120 -11.41 -2.36 -13.65
CA PHE A 120 -10.14 -2.11 -12.97
C PHE A 120 -9.95 -3.05 -11.78
N PHE A 121 -10.99 -3.25 -10.97
CA PHE A 121 -10.96 -4.14 -9.79
C PHE A 121 -10.94 -5.61 -10.19
N GLU A 122 -11.75 -6.04 -11.16
CA GLU A 122 -11.73 -7.43 -11.64
C GLU A 122 -10.35 -7.87 -12.11
N ASN A 123 -9.67 -7.02 -12.86
CA ASN A 123 -8.33 -7.32 -13.37
C ASN A 123 -7.33 -7.57 -12.22
N ARG A 124 -7.42 -6.81 -11.13
CA ARG A 124 -6.48 -6.84 -10.01
C ARG A 124 -6.85 -7.80 -8.90
N PHE A 125 -8.14 -7.96 -8.61
CA PHE A 125 -8.63 -8.67 -7.43
C PHE A 125 -9.47 -9.91 -7.77
N GLY A 126 -9.84 -10.10 -9.03
CA GLY A 126 -10.69 -11.20 -9.50
C GLY A 126 -12.13 -10.75 -9.77
N PRO A 127 -12.95 -11.64 -10.33
CA PRO A 127 -14.27 -11.30 -10.82
C PRO A 127 -15.18 -10.70 -9.74
N TYR A 128 -16.16 -9.89 -10.18
CA TYR A 128 -17.18 -9.33 -9.30
C TYR A 128 -17.85 -10.44 -8.48
N PRO A 129 -17.86 -10.36 -7.14
CA PRO A 129 -18.24 -11.48 -6.30
C PRO A 129 -19.68 -11.96 -6.49
N PHE A 130 -20.59 -11.07 -6.82
CA PHE A 130 -22.03 -11.32 -6.91
C PHE A 130 -22.52 -11.33 -8.36
N HIS A 131 -21.70 -11.81 -9.29
CA HIS A 131 -21.92 -11.79 -10.74
C HIS A 131 -23.17 -12.56 -11.20
N GLN A 132 -23.70 -13.47 -10.39
CA GLN A 132 -24.95 -14.21 -10.71
C GLN A 132 -26.22 -13.44 -10.35
N GLU A 133 -26.11 -12.26 -9.75
CA GLU A 133 -27.25 -11.41 -9.41
C GLU A 133 -27.17 -10.06 -10.15
N LYS A 134 -26.78 -9.03 -9.47
CA LYS A 134 -26.70 -7.67 -10.00
C LYS A 134 -25.67 -6.83 -9.26
N TYR A 135 -25.40 -5.66 -9.78
CA TYR A 135 -24.96 -4.50 -9.02
C TYR A 135 -26.03 -3.42 -9.09
N GLY A 136 -26.06 -2.46 -8.18
CA GLY A 136 -27.01 -1.35 -8.28
C GLY A 136 -26.74 -0.24 -7.30
N HIS A 137 -27.33 0.90 -7.60
CA HIS A 137 -27.32 2.07 -6.73
C HIS A 137 -28.70 2.36 -6.17
N VAL A 138 -28.75 2.82 -4.94
CA VAL A 138 -29.98 3.35 -4.32
C VAL A 138 -29.65 4.71 -3.75
N GLN A 139 -30.32 5.76 -4.24
CA GLN A 139 -30.13 7.10 -3.72
C GLN A 139 -30.80 7.24 -2.36
N PHE A 140 -30.07 7.82 -1.39
CA PHE A 140 -30.57 8.09 -0.05
C PHE A 140 -30.22 9.52 0.41
N GLY A 141 -30.77 9.95 1.53
CA GLY A 141 -30.65 11.32 2.01
C GLY A 141 -29.57 11.53 3.08
N TRP A 142 -28.66 10.57 3.26
CA TRP A 142 -27.52 10.72 4.15
C TRP A 142 -26.28 11.18 3.40
N GLY A 143 -25.20 11.57 4.10
CA GLY A 143 -23.96 11.99 3.45
C GLY A 143 -23.04 10.81 3.09
N GLY A 144 -22.43 10.85 1.89
CA GLY A 144 -21.50 9.79 1.46
C GLY A 144 -22.19 8.59 0.80
N GLY A 145 -21.73 7.39 1.13
CA GLY A 145 -22.27 6.13 0.63
C GLY A 145 -22.41 5.08 1.73
N MET A 146 -22.93 3.93 1.36
CA MET A 146 -23.00 2.73 2.18
C MET A 146 -22.98 1.50 1.27
N GLU A 147 -22.11 0.58 1.54
CA GLU A 147 -21.75 -0.56 0.68
C GLU A 147 -22.76 -1.69 0.67
N HIS A 148 -24.03 -1.49 0.99
CA HIS A 148 -25.00 -2.57 1.03
C HIS A 148 -24.85 -3.55 -0.13
N GLN A 149 -24.65 -4.82 0.20
CA GLN A 149 -24.30 -5.89 -0.73
C GLN A 149 -25.24 -5.94 -1.93
N THR A 150 -24.72 -5.78 -3.15
CA THR A 150 -25.41 -5.69 -4.45
C THR A 150 -26.33 -4.47 -4.65
N SER A 151 -26.48 -3.61 -3.65
CA SER A 151 -27.38 -2.44 -3.66
C SER A 151 -26.75 -1.26 -2.92
N THR A 152 -25.63 -0.77 -3.43
CA THR A 152 -24.87 0.33 -2.84
C THR A 152 -25.72 1.59 -2.69
N PHE A 153 -25.78 2.17 -1.48
CA PHE A 153 -26.48 3.43 -1.26
C PHE A 153 -25.55 4.59 -1.49
N LEU A 154 -25.99 5.61 -2.22
CA LEU A 154 -25.18 6.78 -2.62
C LEU A 154 -25.98 8.07 -2.52
N VAL A 155 -25.33 9.13 -2.04
CA VAL A 155 -25.90 10.49 -2.11
C VAL A 155 -25.78 11.07 -3.51
N ASN A 156 -24.72 10.73 -4.24
CA ASN A 156 -24.42 11.15 -5.61
C ASN A 156 -23.46 10.16 -6.30
N THR A 157 -23.14 10.40 -7.56
CA THR A 157 -22.25 9.56 -8.37
C THR A 157 -20.86 10.19 -8.56
N ASN A 158 -20.29 10.80 -7.50
CA ASN A 158 -18.88 11.19 -7.53
C ASN A 158 -17.99 9.97 -7.81
N GLU A 159 -17.07 10.05 -8.77
CA GLU A 159 -16.30 8.91 -9.27
C GLU A 159 -15.50 8.23 -8.15
N ALA A 160 -14.89 8.98 -7.24
CA ALA A 160 -14.12 8.43 -6.12
C ALA A 160 -15.03 7.73 -5.10
N LEU A 161 -16.22 8.29 -4.82
CA LEU A 161 -17.23 7.66 -3.96
C LEU A 161 -17.73 6.36 -4.58
N VAL A 162 -18.12 6.39 -5.86
CA VAL A 162 -18.55 5.18 -6.58
C VAL A 162 -17.48 4.08 -6.54
N ALA A 163 -16.21 4.44 -6.75
CA ALA A 163 -15.11 3.48 -6.69
C ALA A 163 -14.89 2.93 -5.28
N HIS A 164 -15.04 3.74 -4.24
CA HIS A 164 -14.92 3.30 -2.84
C HIS A 164 -16.02 2.30 -2.49
N GLU A 165 -17.27 2.66 -2.69
CA GLU A 165 -18.41 1.81 -2.36
C GLU A 165 -18.45 0.52 -3.21
N LEU A 166 -18.03 0.58 -4.46
CA LEU A 166 -17.91 -0.60 -5.30
C LEU A 166 -16.79 -1.54 -4.81
N ALA A 167 -15.67 -1.00 -4.33
CA ALA A 167 -14.56 -1.80 -3.81
C ALA A 167 -14.97 -2.65 -2.60
N HIS A 168 -15.90 -2.18 -1.80
CA HIS A 168 -16.45 -2.91 -0.67
C HIS A 168 -17.09 -4.25 -1.09
N GLN A 169 -17.57 -4.40 -2.32
CA GLN A 169 -18.15 -5.67 -2.77
C GLN A 169 -17.12 -6.83 -2.67
N TRP A 170 -15.80 -6.54 -2.76
CA TRP A 170 -14.72 -7.50 -2.48
C TRP A 170 -14.26 -7.45 -1.01
N PHE A 171 -14.12 -6.23 -0.42
CA PHE A 171 -13.56 -5.97 0.91
C PHE A 171 -14.61 -5.33 1.82
N GLY A 172 -15.36 -6.15 2.54
CA GLY A 172 -16.52 -5.77 3.35
C GLY A 172 -17.68 -6.74 3.11
N ASP A 173 -18.03 -6.99 1.85
CA ASP A 173 -19.17 -7.81 1.47
C ASP A 173 -18.78 -9.26 1.24
N LYS A 174 -17.90 -9.54 0.26
CA LYS A 174 -17.40 -10.91 0.06
C LYS A 174 -16.65 -11.40 1.28
N VAL A 175 -15.66 -10.66 1.72
CA VAL A 175 -14.91 -10.92 2.94
C VAL A 175 -15.10 -9.76 3.91
N THR A 176 -15.86 -9.99 4.96
CA THR A 176 -16.19 -9.00 5.99
C THR A 176 -15.16 -9.04 7.10
N CYS A 177 -14.80 -7.92 7.71
CA CYS A 177 -13.97 -7.92 8.92
C CYS A 177 -14.68 -8.70 10.04
N GLY A 178 -13.96 -9.59 10.74
CA GLY A 178 -14.54 -10.46 11.77
C GLY A 178 -14.87 -9.74 13.08
N THR A 179 -14.34 -8.55 13.27
CA THR A 179 -14.67 -7.62 14.36
C THR A 179 -14.42 -6.19 13.88
N TRP A 180 -15.09 -5.23 14.51
CA TRP A 180 -14.86 -3.81 14.25
C TRP A 180 -13.44 -3.35 14.64
N GLU A 181 -12.68 -4.14 15.38
CA GLU A 181 -11.24 -3.91 15.58
C GLU A 181 -10.46 -3.91 14.27
N ASP A 182 -10.89 -4.74 13.32
CA ASP A 182 -10.25 -4.97 12.02
C ASP A 182 -10.94 -4.22 10.87
N ILE A 183 -11.72 -3.16 11.14
CA ILE A 183 -12.51 -2.42 10.14
C ILE A 183 -11.67 -1.90 8.96
N TRP A 184 -10.37 -1.72 9.12
CA TRP A 184 -9.47 -1.34 8.03
C TRP A 184 -9.42 -2.35 6.88
N LEU A 185 -9.80 -3.63 7.14
CA LEU A 185 -9.95 -4.65 6.10
C LEU A 185 -11.09 -4.32 5.13
N ASN A 186 -12.11 -3.59 5.60
CA ASN A 186 -13.18 -3.05 4.79
C ASN A 186 -12.77 -1.65 4.30
N GLU A 187 -12.74 -0.67 5.18
CA GLU A 187 -12.58 0.76 4.86
C GLU A 187 -11.20 1.12 4.32
N GLY A 188 -10.14 0.58 4.92
CA GLY A 188 -8.78 0.82 4.48
C GLY A 188 -8.54 0.25 3.07
N PHE A 189 -9.04 -0.95 2.78
CA PHE A 189 -8.94 -1.54 1.44
C PHE A 189 -9.83 -0.83 0.43
N ALA A 190 -11.09 -0.50 0.74
CA ALA A 190 -11.94 0.25 -0.16
C ALA A 190 -11.34 1.62 -0.52
N THR A 191 -10.83 2.33 0.47
CA THR A 191 -10.08 3.60 0.28
C THR A 191 -8.82 3.39 -0.57
N TYR A 192 -8.07 2.31 -0.35
CA TYR A 192 -6.90 1.97 -1.15
C TYR A 192 -7.25 1.70 -2.61
N LEU A 193 -8.28 0.90 -2.86
CA LEU A 193 -8.72 0.54 -4.22
C LEU A 193 -9.21 1.78 -4.97
N ALA A 194 -10.04 2.61 -4.35
CA ALA A 194 -10.48 3.88 -4.91
C ALA A 194 -9.29 4.79 -5.25
N ARG A 195 -8.31 4.91 -4.33
CA ARG A 195 -7.12 5.72 -4.54
C ARG A 195 -6.30 5.26 -5.74
N ILE A 196 -5.96 3.96 -5.84
CA ILE A 196 -5.15 3.46 -6.97
C ILE A 196 -5.90 3.54 -8.30
N TYR A 197 -7.23 3.42 -8.30
CA TYR A 197 -8.06 3.66 -9.45
C TYR A 197 -7.98 5.15 -9.88
N MET A 198 -8.17 6.07 -8.95
CA MET A 198 -8.09 7.51 -9.24
C MET A 198 -6.67 7.96 -9.65
N GLU A 199 -5.61 7.35 -9.12
CA GLU A 199 -4.23 7.58 -9.55
C GLU A 199 -3.99 7.14 -11.00
N GLU A 200 -4.61 6.04 -11.45
CA GLU A 200 -4.54 5.62 -12.86
C GLU A 200 -5.36 6.55 -13.77
N ARG A 201 -6.50 7.05 -13.28
CA ARG A 201 -7.34 8.02 -14.00
C ARG A 201 -6.68 9.40 -14.15
N ASN A 202 -5.94 9.83 -13.16
CA ASN A 202 -5.25 11.12 -13.15
C ASN A 202 -3.84 11.01 -12.52
N PRO A 203 -2.87 10.46 -13.27
CA PRO A 203 -1.51 10.30 -12.77
C PRO A 203 -0.83 11.62 -12.35
N ALA A 204 -1.20 12.73 -13.00
CA ALA A 204 -0.62 14.04 -12.67
C ALA A 204 -0.98 14.53 -11.25
N ALA A 205 -2.14 14.14 -10.73
CA ALA A 205 -2.56 14.49 -9.39
C ALA A 205 -2.10 13.48 -8.32
N ALA A 206 -1.58 12.31 -8.70
CA ALA A 206 -1.31 11.20 -7.79
C ALA A 206 -0.40 11.61 -6.62
N LEU A 207 0.72 12.26 -6.91
CA LEU A 207 1.69 12.68 -5.88
C LEU A 207 1.12 13.75 -4.93
N PHE A 208 0.36 14.70 -5.47
CA PHE A 208 -0.32 15.70 -4.65
C PHE A 208 -1.35 15.04 -3.73
N ASN A 209 -2.17 14.14 -4.24
CA ASN A 209 -3.19 13.45 -3.45
C ASN A 209 -2.55 12.58 -2.35
N ARG A 210 -1.46 11.86 -2.66
CA ARG A 210 -0.69 11.11 -1.65
C ARG A 210 -0.17 12.02 -0.54
N GLN A 211 0.34 13.21 -0.89
CA GLN A 211 0.81 14.18 0.10
C GLN A 211 -0.34 14.64 1.02
N GLN A 212 -1.52 14.95 0.48
CA GLN A 212 -2.68 15.35 1.28
C GLN A 212 -3.10 14.26 2.27
N VAL A 213 -3.11 12.99 1.83
CA VAL A 213 -3.43 11.86 2.70
C VAL A 213 -2.36 11.67 3.78
N LEU A 214 -1.07 11.83 3.46
CA LEU A 214 0.02 11.77 4.45
C LEU A 214 -0.07 12.91 5.46
N ASP A 215 -0.41 14.12 5.01
CA ASP A 215 -0.59 15.27 5.90
C ASP A 215 -1.72 15.03 6.91
N ASP A 216 -2.82 14.41 6.47
CA ASP A 216 -3.90 13.99 7.36
C ASP A 216 -3.44 12.89 8.33
N ILE A 217 -2.87 11.79 7.84
CA ILE A 217 -2.37 10.69 8.68
C ILE A 217 -1.42 11.20 9.75
N CYS A 218 -0.48 12.07 9.36
CA CYS A 218 0.57 12.61 10.23
C CYS A 218 0.16 13.93 10.93
N SER A 219 -1.12 14.31 10.89
CA SER A 219 -1.63 15.51 11.60
C SER A 219 -1.54 15.36 13.11
N LEU A 220 -1.65 14.12 13.61
CA LEU A 220 -1.47 13.76 15.02
C LEU A 220 -0.42 12.64 15.12
N ALA A 221 0.29 12.62 16.25
CA ALA A 221 1.37 11.65 16.49
C ALA A 221 0.89 10.28 16.99
N ASP A 222 -0.38 10.14 17.30
CA ASP A 222 -1.01 8.98 17.94
C ASP A 222 -1.85 8.13 16.98
N GLY A 223 -2.43 7.07 17.51
CA GLY A 223 -3.47 6.26 16.89
C GLY A 223 -2.96 5.11 16.04
N SER A 224 -3.37 3.90 16.42
CA SER A 224 -3.17 2.66 15.68
C SER A 224 -4.23 2.48 14.60
N VAL A 225 -3.95 1.65 13.60
CA VAL A 225 -4.98 1.22 12.63
C VAL A 225 -5.95 0.26 13.31
N LYS A 226 -5.47 -0.65 14.15
CA LYS A 226 -6.33 -1.48 14.98
C LYS A 226 -7.23 -0.59 15.86
N VAL A 227 -8.53 -0.81 15.77
CA VAL A 227 -9.48 -0.11 16.66
C VAL A 227 -9.38 -0.70 18.05
N ASN A 228 -9.13 0.16 19.04
CA ASN A 228 -8.96 -0.22 20.44
C ASN A 228 -10.26 -0.08 21.27
N ASP A 229 -11.25 0.65 20.76
CA ASP A 229 -12.56 0.85 21.39
C ASP A 229 -13.66 0.75 20.34
N THR A 230 -14.28 -0.43 20.25
CA THR A 230 -15.37 -0.71 19.31
C THR A 230 -16.73 -0.21 19.81
N SER A 231 -16.84 0.34 21.00
CA SER A 231 -18.04 1.02 21.49
C SER A 231 -18.13 2.47 20.97
N ASN A 232 -17.01 3.04 20.54
CA ASN A 232 -16.91 4.40 20.03
C ASN A 232 -17.01 4.40 18.49
N LEU A 233 -18.17 4.80 17.97
CA LEU A 233 -18.43 4.87 16.52
C LEU A 233 -17.42 5.80 15.80
N GLY A 234 -17.10 6.94 16.38
CA GLY A 234 -16.13 7.88 15.84
C GLY A 234 -14.70 7.29 15.79
N ARG A 235 -14.41 6.25 16.61
CA ARG A 235 -13.14 5.53 16.53
C ARG A 235 -13.18 4.43 15.46
N ILE A 236 -14.28 3.70 15.33
CA ILE A 236 -14.46 2.70 14.28
C ILE A 236 -14.28 3.37 12.90
N PHE A 237 -15.04 4.45 12.64
CA PHE A 237 -15.05 5.17 11.37
C PHE A 237 -14.14 6.39 11.38
N ASN A 238 -12.96 6.27 11.98
CA ASN A 238 -11.99 7.37 12.02
C ASN A 238 -11.31 7.53 10.66
N GLY A 239 -11.62 8.62 9.95
CA GLY A 239 -11.11 8.91 8.61
C GLY A 239 -9.58 8.87 8.52
N ARG A 240 -8.89 9.42 9.53
CA ARG A 240 -7.42 9.44 9.59
C ARG A 240 -6.81 8.04 9.78
N LEU A 241 -7.42 7.20 10.64
CA LEU A 241 -6.83 5.94 11.07
C LEU A 241 -7.37 4.73 10.31
N SER A 242 -8.70 4.52 10.33
CA SER A 242 -9.32 3.35 9.71
C SER A 242 -9.29 3.43 8.17
N TYR A 243 -9.53 4.62 7.61
CA TYR A 243 -9.53 4.89 6.18
C TYR A 243 -8.13 5.23 5.67
N ASN A 244 -7.60 6.41 5.98
CA ASN A 244 -6.37 6.93 5.38
C ASN A 244 -5.13 6.13 5.78
N LYS A 245 -4.86 5.95 7.08
CA LYS A 245 -3.72 5.13 7.54
C LYS A 245 -3.89 3.67 7.12
N GLY A 246 -5.10 3.09 7.23
CA GLY A 246 -5.42 1.75 6.74
C GLY A 246 -5.11 1.58 5.25
N SER A 247 -5.52 2.53 4.41
CA SER A 247 -5.24 2.51 2.97
C SER A 247 -3.75 2.62 2.66
N TYR A 248 -3.01 3.38 3.45
CA TYR A 248 -1.56 3.48 3.30
C TYR A 248 -0.86 2.17 3.67
N LEU A 249 -1.32 1.47 4.70
CA LEU A 249 -0.79 0.15 5.05
C LEU A 249 -0.92 -0.83 3.89
N ALA A 250 -2.05 -0.86 3.20
CA ALA A 250 -2.23 -1.68 1.99
C ALA A 250 -1.23 -1.30 0.89
N GLY A 251 -1.00 0.00 0.66
CA GLY A 251 0.01 0.51 -0.27
C GLY A 251 1.44 0.17 0.14
N MET A 252 1.77 0.27 1.43
CA MET A 252 3.08 -0.09 1.98
C MET A 252 3.34 -1.60 1.91
N LEU A 253 2.32 -2.44 2.11
CA LEU A 253 2.41 -3.89 1.88
C LEU A 253 2.70 -4.20 0.40
N ARG A 254 2.01 -3.53 -0.53
CA ARG A 254 2.31 -3.67 -1.96
C ARG A 254 3.74 -3.24 -2.29
N TYR A 255 4.20 -2.13 -1.75
CA TYR A 255 5.58 -1.67 -1.91
C TYR A 255 6.60 -2.68 -1.36
N LEU A 256 6.37 -3.20 -0.15
CA LEU A 256 7.26 -4.16 0.51
C LEU A 256 7.33 -5.50 -0.21
N LEU A 257 6.20 -5.98 -0.72
CA LEU A 257 6.08 -7.30 -1.35
C LEU A 257 6.35 -7.27 -2.86
N GLY A 258 6.19 -6.11 -3.49
CA GLY A 258 6.14 -5.93 -4.93
C GLY A 258 4.77 -6.33 -5.52
N ASP A 259 4.41 -5.73 -6.65
CA ASP A 259 3.09 -5.85 -7.28
C ASP A 259 2.66 -7.31 -7.47
N SER A 260 3.54 -8.14 -8.00
CA SER A 260 3.21 -9.53 -8.33
C SER A 260 2.81 -10.36 -7.11
N ALA A 261 3.62 -10.32 -6.04
CA ALA A 261 3.33 -11.08 -4.82
C ALA A 261 2.13 -10.49 -4.07
N PHE A 262 2.02 -9.16 -4.01
CA PHE A 262 0.89 -8.49 -3.37
C PHE A 262 -0.44 -8.88 -4.01
N TYR A 263 -0.60 -8.71 -5.33
CA TYR A 263 -1.87 -9.01 -5.99
C TYR A 263 -2.21 -10.51 -5.99
N ARG A 264 -1.22 -11.40 -6.08
CA ARG A 264 -1.49 -12.83 -5.88
C ARG A 264 -1.92 -13.14 -4.44
N GLY A 265 -1.27 -12.54 -3.45
CA GLY A 265 -1.61 -12.71 -2.03
C GLY A 265 -3.02 -12.21 -1.71
N ILE A 266 -3.43 -11.07 -2.29
CA ILE A 266 -4.79 -10.55 -2.15
C ILE A 266 -5.81 -11.47 -2.86
N LYS A 267 -5.53 -11.93 -4.08
CA LYS A 267 -6.41 -12.89 -4.76
C LYS A 267 -6.53 -14.21 -3.97
N ARG A 268 -5.43 -14.67 -3.38
CA ARG A 268 -5.43 -15.82 -2.49
C ARG A 268 -6.33 -15.58 -1.26
N TYR A 269 -6.18 -14.44 -0.59
CA TYR A 269 -7.01 -14.05 0.54
C TYR A 269 -8.51 -14.03 0.19
N LEU A 270 -8.89 -13.39 -0.90
CA LEU A 270 -10.28 -13.31 -1.35
C LEU A 270 -10.87 -14.66 -1.74
N ASN A 271 -10.06 -15.67 -2.07
CA ASN A 271 -10.47 -17.01 -2.46
C ASN A 271 -10.13 -18.11 -1.43
N ASP A 272 -9.54 -17.75 -0.30
CA ASP A 272 -9.27 -18.66 0.82
C ASP A 272 -10.62 -19.15 1.39
N THR A 273 -10.88 -20.45 1.29
CA THR A 273 -12.17 -21.07 1.68
C THR A 273 -12.50 -20.89 3.16
N THR A 274 -11.53 -20.51 3.99
CA THR A 274 -11.75 -20.21 5.40
C THR A 274 -12.35 -18.83 5.63
N VAL A 275 -12.20 -17.88 4.68
CA VAL A 275 -12.67 -16.50 4.81
C VAL A 275 -13.54 -16.00 3.65
N SER A 276 -13.47 -16.64 2.48
CA SER A 276 -14.25 -16.25 1.29
C SER A 276 -15.76 -16.42 1.54
N TYR A 277 -16.53 -15.36 1.30
CA TYR A 277 -17.95 -15.23 1.64
C TYR A 277 -18.24 -15.40 3.14
N LYS A 278 -17.23 -15.19 3.97
CA LYS A 278 -17.30 -15.26 5.43
C LYS A 278 -16.70 -13.99 6.02
N TYR A 279 -16.02 -14.15 7.13
CA TYR A 279 -15.31 -13.05 7.80
C TYR A 279 -13.83 -13.37 7.95
N ALA A 280 -13.03 -12.32 8.10
CA ALA A 280 -11.58 -12.41 8.28
C ALA A 280 -11.07 -11.44 9.34
N ARG A 281 -9.90 -11.76 9.88
CA ARG A 281 -9.12 -10.88 10.74
C ARG A 281 -7.83 -10.47 10.03
N THR A 282 -7.16 -9.45 10.53
CA THR A 282 -5.85 -9.02 10.02
C THR A 282 -4.85 -10.18 9.93
N ALA A 283 -4.90 -11.15 10.84
CA ALA A 283 -4.06 -12.34 10.81
C ALA A 283 -4.31 -13.25 9.58
N ASP A 284 -5.54 -13.29 9.05
CA ASP A 284 -5.88 -14.06 7.86
C ASP A 284 -5.30 -13.41 6.60
N LEU A 285 -5.40 -12.09 6.49
CA LEU A 285 -4.74 -11.32 5.43
C LEU A 285 -3.22 -11.53 5.47
N LYS A 286 -2.61 -11.36 6.66
CA LYS A 286 -1.18 -11.59 6.88
C LYS A 286 -0.76 -12.98 6.39
N ARG A 287 -1.43 -14.04 6.84
CA ARG A 287 -1.15 -15.43 6.46
C ARG A 287 -1.14 -15.62 4.93
N ASN A 288 -2.11 -15.06 4.23
CA ASN A 288 -2.22 -15.19 2.79
C ASN A 288 -1.14 -14.41 2.03
N LEU A 289 -0.76 -13.22 2.51
CA LEU A 289 0.33 -12.42 1.93
C LEU A 289 1.69 -13.09 2.17
N GLU A 290 1.94 -13.63 3.36
CA GLU A 290 3.16 -14.39 3.70
C GLU A 290 3.31 -15.64 2.84
N ALA A 291 2.22 -16.39 2.65
CA ALA A 291 2.23 -17.61 1.83
C ALA A 291 2.61 -17.35 0.37
N GLU A 292 2.24 -16.19 -0.19
CA GLU A 292 2.58 -15.83 -1.59
C GLU A 292 3.93 -15.14 -1.75
N SER A 293 4.37 -14.40 -0.74
CA SER A 293 5.60 -13.61 -0.82
C SER A 293 6.81 -14.34 -0.26
N GLY A 294 6.62 -15.31 0.63
CA GLY A 294 7.67 -15.93 1.42
C GLY A 294 8.32 -15.00 2.45
N LYS A 295 7.78 -13.79 2.67
CA LYS A 295 8.30 -12.83 3.64
C LYS A 295 7.54 -12.91 4.94
N ASP A 296 8.24 -12.81 6.08
CA ASP A 296 7.63 -12.61 7.40
C ASP A 296 7.15 -11.17 7.53
N LEU A 297 5.87 -10.99 7.81
CA LEU A 297 5.21 -9.69 8.00
C LEU A 297 4.90 -9.38 9.47
N ALA A 298 5.34 -10.20 10.41
CA ALA A 298 5.04 -10.00 11.83
C ALA A 298 5.45 -8.61 12.31
N ARG A 299 6.69 -8.22 12.02
CA ARG A 299 7.23 -6.89 12.40
C ARG A 299 6.47 -5.75 11.72
N PHE A 300 6.08 -5.90 10.46
CA PHE A 300 5.28 -4.89 9.77
C PHE A 300 3.96 -4.64 10.50
N PHE A 301 3.20 -5.69 10.81
CA PHE A 301 1.91 -5.54 11.49
C PHE A 301 2.07 -5.05 12.93
N GLU A 302 3.11 -5.51 13.66
CA GLU A 302 3.42 -5.01 15.00
C GLU A 302 3.62 -3.49 15.01
N GLN A 303 4.41 -2.97 14.07
CA GLN A 303 4.79 -1.55 14.04
C GLN A 303 3.72 -0.65 13.40
N TRP A 304 3.05 -1.11 12.36
CA TRP A 304 2.19 -0.25 11.56
C TRP A 304 0.69 -0.44 11.80
N TYR A 305 0.26 -1.66 12.15
CA TYR A 305 -1.14 -1.95 12.45
C TYR A 305 -1.46 -1.78 13.94
N TYR A 306 -0.63 -2.39 14.82
CA TYR A 306 -0.79 -2.26 16.27
C TYR A 306 -0.12 -1.00 16.82
N GLY A 307 1.00 -0.60 16.26
CA GLY A 307 1.77 0.56 16.66
C GLY A 307 1.14 1.89 16.27
N GLU A 308 1.51 2.94 16.99
CA GLU A 308 1.05 4.30 16.79
C GLU A 308 2.18 5.19 16.26
N GLY A 309 1.80 6.29 15.62
CA GLY A 309 2.77 7.27 15.12
C GLY A 309 3.36 6.94 13.76
N TYR A 310 4.52 7.55 13.51
CA TYR A 310 5.25 7.50 12.25
C TYR A 310 6.72 7.88 12.45
N PRO A 311 7.65 7.50 11.55
CA PRO A 311 9.03 7.94 11.58
C PRO A 311 9.21 9.36 11.01
N GLN A 312 10.21 10.06 11.52
CA GLN A 312 10.79 11.28 10.98
C GLN A 312 12.23 10.93 10.60
N TYR A 313 12.51 10.81 9.31
CA TYR A 313 13.80 10.37 8.82
C TYR A 313 14.81 11.53 8.74
N ARG A 314 16.08 11.25 9.13
CA ARG A 314 17.23 12.10 8.85
C ARG A 314 18.24 11.30 8.06
N LEU A 315 18.47 11.72 6.83
CA LEU A 315 19.46 11.16 5.93
C LEU A 315 20.68 12.10 5.87
N GLU A 316 21.82 11.62 6.33
CA GLU A 316 23.11 12.25 6.14
C GLU A 316 23.85 11.56 4.99
N TRP A 317 24.49 12.34 4.13
CA TRP A 317 25.25 11.77 3.03
C TRP A 317 26.50 12.56 2.73
N ASN A 318 27.53 11.87 2.25
CA ASN A 318 28.78 12.50 1.77
C ASN A 318 29.37 11.70 0.61
N ALA A 319 30.17 12.37 -0.22
CA ALA A 319 30.95 11.70 -1.25
C ALA A 319 32.13 10.94 -0.62
N VAL A 320 32.30 9.70 -1.06
CA VAL A 320 33.43 8.85 -0.70
C VAL A 320 34.17 8.56 -2.00
N GLY A 321 35.06 9.49 -2.41
CA GLY A 321 35.69 9.42 -3.72
C GLY A 321 34.85 10.03 -4.85
N SER A 322 35.16 9.65 -6.09
CA SER A 322 34.63 10.27 -7.31
C SER A 322 33.31 9.67 -7.80
N THR A 323 32.96 8.46 -7.34
CA THR A 323 31.84 7.67 -7.88
C THR A 323 30.95 7.03 -6.82
N THR A 324 31.30 7.17 -5.55
CA THR A 324 30.64 6.53 -4.42
C THR A 324 30.13 7.56 -3.43
N VAL A 325 28.97 7.30 -2.84
CA VAL A 325 28.43 8.06 -1.72
C VAL A 325 28.21 7.14 -0.51
N LYS A 326 28.40 7.70 0.67
CA LYS A 326 27.99 7.10 1.94
C LYS A 326 26.66 7.71 2.34
N LEU A 327 25.71 6.87 2.67
CA LEU A 327 24.41 7.25 3.22
C LEU A 327 24.31 6.75 4.66
N SER A 328 23.86 7.60 5.57
CA SER A 328 23.54 7.25 6.95
C SER A 328 22.12 7.68 7.23
N LEU A 329 21.24 6.73 7.55
CA LEU A 329 19.84 7.01 7.84
C LEU A 329 19.57 6.79 9.33
N SER A 330 18.92 7.76 9.93
CA SER A 330 18.37 7.68 11.29
C SER A 330 16.91 8.09 11.28
N GLN A 331 16.17 7.71 12.32
CA GLN A 331 14.79 8.13 12.50
C GLN A 331 14.50 8.48 13.95
N GLN A 332 13.60 9.42 14.14
CA GLN A 332 12.92 9.67 15.40
C GLN A 332 11.45 9.26 15.23
N THR A 333 10.91 8.51 16.17
CA THR A 333 9.51 8.11 16.14
C THR A 333 8.63 9.18 16.79
N SER A 334 7.45 9.42 16.24
CA SER A 334 6.52 10.43 16.75
C SER A 334 5.74 9.95 18.00
N HIS A 335 5.74 8.64 18.29
CA HIS A 335 5.05 8.03 19.42
C HIS A 335 5.89 6.92 20.05
N SER A 336 5.80 6.74 21.36
CA SER A 336 6.63 5.81 22.15
C SER A 336 6.27 4.33 21.98
N SER A 337 5.12 3.99 21.38
CA SER A 337 4.70 2.61 21.15
C SER A 337 5.60 1.85 20.18
N VAL A 338 6.31 2.56 19.30
CA VAL A 338 7.25 2.01 18.35
C VAL A 338 8.58 2.74 18.48
N SER A 339 9.63 1.99 18.81
CA SER A 339 10.98 2.56 18.95
C SER A 339 11.72 2.76 17.63
N PHE A 340 11.37 1.96 16.61
CA PHE A 340 11.97 2.03 15.27
C PHE A 340 11.02 1.41 14.26
N PHE A 341 10.71 2.12 13.17
CA PHE A 341 9.89 1.63 12.07
C PHE A 341 10.77 1.02 10.98
N ASN A 342 10.62 -0.28 10.75
CA ASN A 342 11.38 -1.00 9.74
C ASN A 342 10.64 -0.98 8.40
N MET A 343 11.25 -0.33 7.42
CA MET A 343 10.84 -0.34 6.01
C MET A 343 12.06 -0.05 5.13
N PRO A 344 12.14 -0.65 3.94
CA PRO A 344 13.14 -0.22 2.94
C PRO A 344 12.82 1.21 2.49
N VAL A 345 13.59 2.18 2.95
CA VAL A 345 13.35 3.61 2.63
C VAL A 345 13.93 3.93 1.26
N PRO A 346 13.11 4.35 0.27
CA PRO A 346 13.63 4.72 -1.04
C PRO A 346 14.35 6.07 -0.99
N ILE A 347 15.59 6.08 -1.48
CA ILE A 347 16.44 7.27 -1.55
C ILE A 347 16.78 7.51 -3.02
N LEU A 348 16.34 8.64 -3.56
CA LEU A 348 16.65 9.08 -4.91
C LEU A 348 17.90 9.96 -4.89
N LEU A 349 18.93 9.56 -5.66
CA LEU A 349 20.17 10.31 -5.87
C LEU A 349 20.22 10.79 -7.31
N LYS A 350 20.44 12.09 -7.54
CA LYS A 350 20.36 12.69 -8.87
C LYS A 350 21.53 13.64 -9.12
N LYS A 351 22.00 13.67 -10.40
CA LYS A 351 22.92 14.67 -10.94
C LYS A 351 22.52 15.01 -12.38
N GLY A 352 21.97 16.18 -12.60
CA GLY A 352 21.42 16.54 -13.92
C GLY A 352 20.38 15.48 -14.39
N ASN A 353 20.66 14.81 -15.51
CA ASN A 353 19.80 13.74 -16.06
C ASN A 353 20.12 12.34 -15.52
N GLN A 354 21.21 12.17 -14.81
CA GLN A 354 21.58 10.89 -14.18
C GLN A 354 20.85 10.75 -12.85
N GLN A 355 20.24 9.59 -12.63
CA GLN A 355 19.58 9.30 -11.35
C GLN A 355 19.63 7.82 -11.01
N LYS A 356 19.60 7.53 -9.71
CA LYS A 356 19.52 6.18 -9.17
C LYS A 356 18.70 6.20 -7.88
N THR A 357 17.74 5.30 -7.78
CA THR A 357 17.04 5.03 -6.51
C THR A 357 17.70 3.83 -5.83
N VAL A 358 17.97 3.97 -4.54
CA VAL A 358 18.45 2.90 -3.67
C VAL A 358 17.50 2.75 -2.49
N TYR A 359 17.54 1.59 -1.85
CA TYR A 359 16.64 1.27 -0.74
C TYR A 359 17.47 1.06 0.52
N ALA A 360 17.29 1.93 1.51
CA ALA A 360 17.94 1.81 2.81
C ALA A 360 17.06 0.92 3.71
N ASP A 361 17.45 -0.33 3.85
CA ASP A 361 16.78 -1.32 4.72
C ASP A 361 17.58 -1.49 6.01
N PHE A 362 17.39 -0.56 6.94
CA PHE A 362 18.12 -0.47 8.18
C PHE A 362 17.29 -0.94 9.38
N ASN A 363 17.96 -1.47 10.38
CA ASN A 363 17.35 -1.96 11.61
C ASN A 363 17.65 -1.08 12.82
N ASN A 364 18.65 -0.19 12.72
CA ASN A 364 19.08 0.68 13.80
C ASN A 364 19.45 2.08 13.28
N ASN A 365 19.31 3.07 14.14
CA ASN A 365 19.77 4.42 13.85
C ASN A 365 21.30 4.47 13.63
N GLY A 366 21.69 5.26 12.64
CA GLY A 366 23.11 5.45 12.31
C GLY A 366 23.75 4.35 11.48
N GLU A 367 22.99 3.34 11.06
CA GLU A 367 23.47 2.39 10.06
C GLU A 367 23.80 3.09 8.77
N THR A 368 24.84 2.60 8.08
CA THR A 368 25.37 3.24 6.89
C THR A 368 25.46 2.27 5.73
N MET A 369 25.28 2.79 4.52
CA MET A 369 25.53 2.05 3.28
C MET A 369 26.43 2.84 2.34
N LEU A 370 27.29 2.14 1.60
CA LEU A 370 28.07 2.70 0.51
C LEU A 370 27.38 2.39 -0.82
N VAL A 371 27.18 3.41 -1.62
CA VAL A 371 26.47 3.30 -2.90
C VAL A 371 27.38 3.74 -4.03
N GLN A 372 27.73 2.82 -4.91
CA GLN A 372 28.44 3.14 -6.13
C GLN A 372 27.46 3.66 -7.19
N LEU A 373 27.66 4.87 -7.66
CA LEU A 373 26.76 5.57 -8.59
C LEU A 373 27.37 5.78 -9.98
N GLY A 374 28.70 5.94 -10.08
CA GLY A 374 29.37 6.45 -11.26
C GLY A 374 29.33 7.98 -11.37
N PHE A 375 28.66 8.66 -10.46
CA PHE A 375 28.59 10.12 -10.32
C PHE A 375 28.45 10.53 -8.86
N ILE A 376 28.75 11.78 -8.52
CA ILE A 376 28.42 12.35 -7.23
C ILE A 376 27.14 13.17 -7.37
N PRO A 377 26.06 12.88 -6.60
CA PRO A 377 24.80 13.58 -6.72
C PRO A 377 24.93 15.06 -6.30
N ASP A 378 24.15 15.92 -6.94
CA ASP A 378 23.92 17.30 -6.51
C ASP A 378 22.65 17.41 -5.65
N SER A 379 21.76 16.43 -5.74
CA SER A 379 20.51 16.38 -5.00
C SER A 379 20.14 14.96 -4.56
N VAL A 380 19.57 14.87 -3.36
CA VAL A 380 19.17 13.60 -2.73
C VAL A 380 17.80 13.79 -2.05
N TRP A 381 16.88 12.83 -2.22
CA TRP A 381 15.55 12.86 -1.64
C TRP A 381 15.20 11.54 -0.94
N ILE A 382 14.49 11.64 0.16
CA ILE A 382 13.85 10.52 0.85
C ILE A 382 12.44 10.38 0.28
N ASP A 383 12.09 9.17 -0.16
CA ASP A 383 10.74 8.78 -0.59
C ASP A 383 10.03 9.83 -1.46
N PRO A 384 10.58 10.16 -2.63
CA PRO A 384 10.01 11.19 -3.49
C PRO A 384 8.62 10.82 -4.02
N GLU A 385 8.30 9.52 -4.11
CA GLU A 385 7.01 9.00 -4.58
C GLU A 385 5.96 8.91 -3.47
N LYS A 386 6.31 9.27 -2.22
CA LYS A 386 5.40 9.23 -1.08
C LYS A 386 4.78 7.84 -0.86
N LEU A 387 5.62 6.81 -0.85
CA LEU A 387 5.21 5.42 -0.67
C LEU A 387 5.08 5.03 0.81
N LEU A 388 5.76 5.76 1.70
CA LEU A 388 5.84 5.47 3.13
C LEU A 388 5.14 6.54 3.96
N ILE A 389 4.54 6.13 5.07
CA ILE A 389 4.08 7.08 6.09
C ILE A 389 5.31 7.64 6.79
N SER A 390 5.58 8.93 6.61
CA SER A 390 6.63 9.67 7.29
C SER A 390 6.39 11.18 7.19
N LYS A 391 6.97 11.97 8.09
CA LYS A 391 6.83 13.43 8.10
C LYS A 391 8.13 14.09 8.57
N ASN A 392 8.33 15.35 8.21
CA ASN A 392 9.49 16.17 8.63
C ASN A 392 10.83 15.52 8.29
N ASN A 393 10.92 14.81 7.17
CA ASN A 393 12.14 14.17 6.73
C ASN A 393 13.19 15.22 6.37
N GLN A 394 14.44 14.98 6.80
CA GLN A 394 15.57 15.87 6.59
C GLN A 394 16.65 15.17 5.76
N VAL A 395 17.25 15.89 4.84
CA VAL A 395 18.39 15.43 4.05
C VAL A 395 19.53 16.42 4.21
N GLU A 396 20.67 15.96 4.67
CA GLU A 396 21.84 16.79 4.91
C GLU A 396 23.09 16.24 4.21
N LYS A 397 23.76 17.10 3.47
CA LYS A 397 25.08 16.79 2.94
C LYS A 397 26.13 17.14 3.99
N ILE A 398 26.80 16.13 4.52
CA ILE A 398 27.87 16.34 5.51
C ILE A 398 29.24 16.36 4.83
N GLN A 399 30.20 17.04 5.46
CA GLN A 399 31.60 16.91 5.07
C GLN A 399 32.17 15.63 5.69
N ASP A 400 32.95 14.89 4.91
CA ASP A 400 33.72 13.77 5.46
C ASP A 400 34.84 14.31 6.34
N THR A 401 34.62 14.33 7.64
CA THR A 401 35.64 14.69 8.64
C THR A 401 36.34 13.43 9.14
N TYR A 402 37.00 12.71 8.22
CA TYR A 402 37.88 11.64 8.64
C TYR A 402 39.06 12.22 9.45
N THR A 403 39.08 11.98 10.74
CA THR A 403 40.10 12.46 11.69
C THR A 403 41.19 11.42 11.99
N GLY A 404 41.10 10.23 11.36
CA GLY A 404 42.09 9.17 11.50
C GLY A 404 43.33 9.38 10.64
N GLY A 405 44.40 8.66 10.92
CA GLY A 405 45.60 8.63 10.06
C GLY A 405 45.35 7.90 8.73
N PRO A 406 46.28 8.06 7.74
CA PRO A 406 46.12 7.43 6.43
C PRO A 406 45.89 5.91 6.55
N SER A 407 44.83 5.44 5.92
CA SER A 407 44.46 4.01 5.97
C SER A 407 43.98 3.47 4.62
N VAL A 408 44.21 2.17 4.42
CA VAL A 408 43.68 1.42 3.26
C VAL A 408 43.17 0.08 3.74
N SER A 409 41.98 -0.25 3.35
CA SER A 409 41.34 -1.57 3.60
C SER A 409 41.02 -2.26 2.28
N VAL A 410 41.20 -3.57 2.22
CA VAL A 410 40.92 -4.40 1.03
C VAL A 410 39.99 -5.53 1.43
N TYR A 411 38.83 -5.61 0.80
CA TYR A 411 37.80 -6.58 1.15
C TYR A 411 36.99 -7.04 -0.07
N PRO A 412 36.56 -8.30 -0.14
CA PRO A 412 36.99 -9.40 0.70
C PRO A 412 38.44 -9.84 0.42
N ASN A 413 39.08 -10.48 1.38
CA ASN A 413 40.34 -11.16 1.18
C ASN A 413 40.31 -12.43 2.04
N PRO A 414 40.22 -13.65 1.49
CA PRO A 414 40.39 -13.98 0.05
C PRO A 414 39.28 -13.44 -0.87
N ILE A 415 39.63 -13.22 -2.15
CA ILE A 415 38.73 -12.73 -3.19
C ILE A 415 38.21 -13.87 -4.09
N ASN A 416 36.95 -13.79 -4.48
CA ASN A 416 36.34 -14.66 -5.50
C ASN A 416 36.32 -13.99 -6.89
N SER A 417 35.61 -12.86 -7.02
CA SER A 417 35.50 -12.10 -8.28
C SER A 417 35.76 -10.60 -8.07
N ASN A 418 35.08 -10.00 -7.11
CA ASN A 418 35.13 -8.58 -6.85
C ASN A 418 35.93 -8.27 -5.60
N VAL A 419 36.66 -7.18 -5.62
CA VAL A 419 37.40 -6.64 -4.47
C VAL A 419 37.14 -5.16 -4.36
N SER A 420 37.05 -4.67 -3.13
CA SER A 420 36.93 -3.24 -2.82
C SER A 420 38.24 -2.79 -2.15
N ILE A 421 38.79 -1.70 -2.61
CA ILE A 421 39.95 -1.03 -2.01
C ILE A 421 39.47 0.32 -1.47
N TYR A 422 39.32 0.40 -0.16
CA TYR A 422 38.90 1.63 0.51
C TYR A 422 40.13 2.37 1.06
N MET A 423 40.33 3.60 0.57
CA MET A 423 41.43 4.47 0.93
C MET A 423 40.88 5.69 1.68
N GLN A 424 41.46 6.03 2.83
CA GLN A 424 41.02 7.18 3.65
C GLN A 424 42.19 7.93 4.23
N GLY A 425 42.02 9.26 4.40
CA GLY A 425 43.00 10.14 5.05
C GLY A 425 44.32 10.27 4.32
N LEU A 426 44.37 9.94 3.03
CA LEU A 426 45.58 10.06 2.22
C LEU A 426 45.76 11.54 1.85
N HIS A 427 46.97 12.09 2.11
CA HIS A 427 47.26 13.53 1.94
C HIS A 427 47.48 13.97 0.48
N SER A 428 47.25 13.10 -0.50
CA SER A 428 47.39 13.37 -1.92
C SER A 428 46.04 13.34 -2.61
N ASN A 429 45.90 14.00 -3.74
CA ASN A 429 44.68 13.91 -4.58
C ASN A 429 44.68 12.72 -5.53
N ARG A 430 45.67 11.83 -5.45
CA ARG A 430 45.78 10.62 -6.28
C ARG A 430 46.41 9.47 -5.51
N ALA A 431 45.96 8.25 -5.80
CA ALA A 431 46.62 7.00 -5.39
C ALA A 431 47.01 6.18 -6.61
N ARG A 432 48.12 5.51 -6.56
CA ARG A 432 48.55 4.50 -7.53
C ARG A 432 48.36 3.14 -6.92
N ILE A 433 47.64 2.26 -7.62
CA ILE A 433 47.35 0.88 -7.23
C ILE A 433 48.05 -0.03 -8.21
N VAL A 434 48.84 -0.97 -7.72
CA VAL A 434 49.61 -1.94 -8.52
C VAL A 434 49.44 -3.32 -7.94
N LEU A 435 49.21 -4.31 -8.82
CA LEU A 435 49.13 -5.73 -8.46
C LEU A 435 50.29 -6.49 -9.10
N TYR A 436 50.98 -7.28 -8.30
CA TYR A 436 52.08 -8.13 -8.75
C TYR A 436 51.78 -9.60 -8.50
N ASN A 437 52.25 -10.46 -9.41
CA ASN A 437 52.23 -11.91 -9.18
C ASN A 437 53.40 -12.33 -8.25
N PRO A 438 53.47 -13.63 -7.83
CA PRO A 438 54.56 -14.12 -6.97
C PRO A 438 55.94 -14.03 -7.57
N LYS A 439 56.08 -13.86 -8.89
CA LYS A 439 57.33 -13.70 -9.61
C LYS A 439 57.77 -12.21 -9.69
N GLY A 440 56.98 -11.27 -9.08
CA GLY A 440 57.26 -9.84 -9.11
C GLY A 440 56.85 -9.17 -10.41
N GLN A 441 56.16 -9.85 -11.34
CA GLN A 441 55.67 -9.25 -12.56
C GLN A 441 54.39 -8.46 -12.28
N ARG A 442 54.30 -7.24 -12.84
CA ARG A 442 53.15 -6.36 -12.70
C ARG A 442 52.00 -6.86 -13.60
N LEU A 443 50.86 -7.19 -12.96
CA LEU A 443 49.64 -7.65 -13.64
C LEU A 443 48.63 -6.51 -13.87
N PHE A 444 48.58 -5.56 -12.95
CA PHE A 444 47.61 -4.45 -12.99
C PHE A 444 48.29 -3.17 -12.47
N GLN A 445 47.94 -2.06 -13.05
CA GLN A 445 48.28 -0.73 -12.54
C GLN A 445 47.22 0.27 -12.91
N GLN A 446 46.74 1.02 -11.93
CA GLN A 446 45.82 2.14 -12.17
C GLN A 446 46.14 3.30 -11.23
N GLN A 447 45.95 4.52 -11.74
CA GLN A 447 45.96 5.72 -10.93
C GLN A 447 44.52 6.14 -10.67
N VAL A 448 44.19 6.38 -9.41
CA VAL A 448 42.85 6.69 -8.92
C VAL A 448 42.85 8.08 -8.31
N ALA A 449 41.89 8.92 -8.66
CA ALA A 449 41.72 10.23 -8.05
C ALA A 449 41.13 10.06 -6.64
N LEU A 450 41.60 10.90 -5.70
CA LEU A 450 41.11 10.94 -4.33
C LEU A 450 40.37 12.26 -4.10
N ILE A 451 39.17 12.19 -3.53
CA ILE A 451 38.45 13.39 -3.06
C ILE A 451 38.64 13.49 -1.56
N ASN A 452 39.23 14.58 -1.11
CA ASN A 452 39.62 14.80 0.29
C ASN A 452 40.45 13.65 0.88
N GLY A 453 41.34 13.07 0.07
CA GLY A 453 42.16 11.93 0.49
C GLY A 453 41.43 10.60 0.58
N THR A 454 40.22 10.51 0.08
CA THR A 454 39.33 9.30 0.19
C THR A 454 38.89 8.82 -1.17
N GLU A 455 38.87 7.49 -1.38
CA GLU A 455 38.28 6.83 -2.53
C GLU A 455 37.93 5.37 -2.19
N LEU A 456 36.85 4.86 -2.79
CA LEU A 456 36.51 3.45 -2.78
C LEU A 456 36.60 2.92 -4.21
N PHE A 457 37.64 2.17 -4.48
CA PHE A 457 37.98 1.67 -5.80
C PHE A 457 37.66 0.19 -5.95
N TYR A 458 37.08 -0.19 -7.09
CA TYR A 458 36.66 -1.56 -7.42
C TYR A 458 37.41 -2.05 -8.67
N PRO A 459 38.62 -2.62 -8.53
CA PRO A 459 39.32 -3.24 -9.65
C PRO A 459 38.66 -4.55 -10.05
N ASP A 460 38.63 -4.81 -11.35
CA ASP A 460 38.20 -6.12 -11.87
C ASP A 460 39.38 -7.11 -11.82
N PHE A 461 39.34 -8.01 -10.86
CA PHE A 461 40.30 -9.11 -10.70
C PHE A 461 39.65 -10.49 -10.97
N SER A 462 38.52 -10.52 -11.67
CA SER A 462 37.80 -11.75 -11.97
C SER A 462 38.63 -12.76 -12.80
N ARG A 463 39.48 -12.26 -13.69
CA ARG A 463 40.30 -13.07 -14.61
C ARG A 463 41.63 -13.53 -14.01
N LEU A 464 41.93 -13.17 -12.78
CA LEU A 464 43.18 -13.65 -12.14
C LEU A 464 43.06 -15.14 -11.83
N PRO A 465 44.10 -15.94 -12.13
CA PRO A 465 44.19 -17.32 -11.67
C PRO A 465 44.14 -17.41 -10.14
N LYS A 466 43.79 -18.58 -9.63
CA LYS A 466 43.89 -18.86 -8.18
C LYS A 466 45.34 -18.74 -7.73
N GLY A 467 45.55 -18.09 -6.59
CA GLY A 467 46.90 -17.88 -6.07
C GLY A 467 47.03 -16.66 -5.18
N THR A 468 48.25 -16.37 -4.82
CA THR A 468 48.60 -15.23 -3.95
C THR A 468 49.27 -14.11 -4.76
N TYR A 469 48.87 -12.90 -4.50
CA TYR A 469 49.35 -11.69 -5.20
C TYR A 469 49.80 -10.65 -4.18
N SER A 470 50.62 -9.71 -4.62
CA SER A 470 51.02 -8.53 -3.82
C SER A 470 50.34 -7.28 -4.37
N LEU A 471 49.46 -6.69 -3.58
CA LEU A 471 48.78 -5.44 -3.87
C LEU A 471 49.54 -4.29 -3.20
N VAL A 472 50.00 -3.32 -4.00
CA VAL A 472 50.75 -2.15 -3.54
C VAL A 472 49.97 -0.90 -3.84
N ILE A 473 49.73 -0.07 -2.81
CA ILE A 473 49.03 1.21 -2.92
C ILE A 473 49.98 2.32 -2.44
N THR A 474 50.17 3.35 -3.29
CA THR A 474 51.01 4.51 -2.98
C THR A 474 50.26 5.81 -3.22
N SER A 475 50.41 6.81 -2.32
CA SER A 475 49.77 8.13 -2.44
C SER A 475 50.60 9.17 -1.68
N GLY A 476 51.33 10.01 -2.41
CA GLY A 476 52.35 10.88 -1.81
C GLY A 476 53.39 10.08 -1.05
N SER A 477 53.60 10.37 0.23
CA SER A 477 54.49 9.61 1.13
C SER A 477 53.87 8.32 1.69
N PHE A 478 52.57 8.09 1.49
CA PHE A 478 51.90 6.87 1.97
C PHE A 478 52.25 5.70 1.08
N HIS A 479 52.61 4.57 1.73
CA HIS A 479 52.87 3.30 1.07
C HIS A 479 52.26 2.15 1.88
N LYS A 480 51.45 1.29 1.23
CA LYS A 480 50.96 0.05 1.81
C LYS A 480 51.11 -1.12 0.82
N SER A 481 51.68 -2.21 1.32
CA SER A 481 51.72 -3.48 0.61
C SER A 481 50.83 -4.49 1.39
N GLN A 482 50.00 -5.21 0.68
CA GLN A 482 49.09 -6.22 1.26
C GLN A 482 49.03 -7.46 0.38
N GLN A 483 49.07 -8.63 1.00
CA GLN A 483 48.85 -9.90 0.32
C GLN A 483 47.38 -10.04 -0.04
N LEU A 484 47.09 -10.41 -1.28
CA LEU A 484 45.76 -10.66 -1.82
C LEU A 484 45.67 -12.12 -2.23
N ILE A 485 44.68 -12.85 -1.74
CA ILE A 485 44.49 -14.30 -1.99
C ILE A 485 43.29 -14.44 -2.93
N LYS A 486 43.49 -15.06 -4.11
CA LYS A 486 42.43 -15.45 -5.06
C LYS A 486 42.07 -16.91 -4.90
N GLN A 487 40.81 -17.20 -4.60
CA GLN A 487 40.23 -18.53 -4.50
C GLN A 487 39.55 -19.02 -5.77
#